data_c25adb817f640c092b9d4c837f1380e4
#
_entry.id   c25adb817f640c092b9d4c837f1380e4
#
_cell.length_a   1.000
_cell.length_b   1.000
_cell.length_c   1.000
_cell.angle_alpha   90.00
_cell.angle_beta   90.00
_cell.angle_gamma   90.00
#
_symmetry.space_group_name_H-M   'P 1'
#
loop_
_entity.id
_entity.type
_entity.pdbx_description
1 polymer ?
#
loop_
_entity_poly.entity_id
_entity_poly.type
_entity_poly.pdbx_seq_one_letter_code
_entity_poly.pdbx_strand_id
1 'polypeptide(L)'
;MSADHLSVLYLVGLTYAGAVLRYYVSNCLNKKYPTFYLGTYVCNLGGSVLSAIAYVIQQAWREEEPFSSFHALLSAVISGFSAAFTTMSTYAKETVHLQEKNYSWFVTYSWSSVLISFVLCIII
;
A
#
# COMPACT_ATOMS: atom_id res chain seq x y z
N MET A 1 -26.95 -13.76 -1.80
CA MET A 1 -25.53 -13.85 -1.42
C MET A 1 -25.43 -13.25 -0.03
N SER A 2 -24.88 -13.97 0.94
CA SER A 2 -24.73 -13.40 2.29
C SER A 2 -23.67 -12.28 2.28
N ALA A 3 -23.77 -11.36 3.24
CA ALA A 3 -22.80 -10.24 3.38
C ALA A 3 -21.35 -10.74 3.48
N ASP A 4 -21.15 -11.92 4.07
CA ASP A 4 -19.84 -12.55 4.22
C ASP A 4 -19.24 -12.97 2.87
N HIS A 5 -20.04 -13.53 1.97
CA HIS A 5 -19.58 -13.92 0.63
C HIS A 5 -19.18 -12.70 -0.21
N LEU A 6 -19.91 -11.60 -0.08
CA LEU A 6 -19.61 -10.36 -0.78
C LEU A 6 -18.29 -9.74 -0.27
N SER A 7 -18.07 -9.75 1.04
CA SER A 7 -16.83 -9.27 1.65
C SER A 7 -15.61 -10.05 1.17
N VAL A 8 -15.71 -11.37 1.12
CA VAL A 8 -14.64 -12.25 0.60
C VAL A 8 -14.38 -11.99 -0.88
N LEU A 9 -15.41 -11.80 -1.68
CA LEU A 9 -15.26 -11.49 -3.11
C LEU A 9 -14.52 -10.17 -3.35
N TYR A 10 -14.90 -9.11 -2.61
CA TYR A 10 -14.20 -7.83 -2.66
C TYR A 10 -12.73 -7.96 -2.22
N LEU A 11 -12.49 -8.69 -1.12
CA LEU A 11 -11.15 -8.91 -0.60
C LEU A 11 -10.25 -9.59 -1.63
N VAL A 12 -10.68 -10.69 -2.21
CA VAL A 12 -9.90 -11.46 -3.20
C VAL A 12 -9.66 -10.64 -4.47
N GLY A 13 -10.71 -10.01 -5.01
CA GLY A 13 -10.60 -9.20 -6.23
C GLY A 13 -9.67 -8.00 -6.06
N LEU A 14 -9.79 -7.27 -4.97
CA LEU A 14 -8.95 -6.11 -4.69
C LEU A 14 -7.51 -6.48 -4.33
N THR A 15 -7.29 -7.61 -3.64
CA THR A 15 -5.94 -8.14 -3.40
C THR A 15 -5.23 -8.47 -4.71
N TYR A 16 -5.91 -9.14 -5.63
CA TYR A 16 -5.36 -9.43 -6.95
C TYR A 16 -5.05 -8.14 -7.74
N ALA A 17 -5.97 -7.20 -7.78
CA ALA A 17 -5.77 -5.91 -8.45
C ALA A 17 -4.59 -5.13 -7.87
N GLY A 18 -4.45 -5.08 -6.54
CA GLY A 18 -3.32 -4.44 -5.86
C GLY A 18 -1.98 -5.07 -6.20
N ALA A 19 -1.91 -6.40 -6.22
CA ALA A 19 -0.70 -7.13 -6.58
C ALA A 19 -0.28 -6.90 -8.05
N VAL A 20 -1.24 -6.94 -8.98
CA VAL A 20 -0.99 -6.69 -10.41
C VAL A 20 -0.53 -5.26 -10.63
N LEU A 21 -1.20 -4.28 -10.05
CA LEU A 21 -0.83 -2.87 -10.18
C LEU A 21 0.57 -2.60 -9.61
N ARG A 22 0.88 -3.16 -8.44
CA ARG A 22 2.24 -3.10 -7.87
C ARG A 22 3.29 -3.62 -8.84
N TYR A 23 3.04 -4.77 -9.46
CA TYR A 23 3.98 -5.35 -10.42
C TYR A 23 4.28 -4.39 -11.57
N TYR A 24 3.25 -3.81 -12.19
CA TYR A 24 3.44 -2.88 -13.29
C TYR A 24 4.13 -1.58 -12.87
N VAL A 25 3.70 -0.97 -11.77
CA VAL A 25 4.29 0.28 -11.26
C VAL A 25 5.76 0.07 -10.88
N SER A 26 6.06 -1.01 -10.14
CA SER A 26 7.44 -1.33 -9.75
C SER A 26 8.33 -1.57 -10.96
N ASN A 27 7.88 -2.34 -11.94
CA ASN A 27 8.67 -2.61 -13.13
C ASN A 27 8.91 -1.36 -13.99
N CYS A 28 7.90 -0.53 -14.19
CA CYS A 28 8.04 0.69 -14.99
C CYS A 28 9.00 1.68 -14.32
N LEU A 29 8.79 1.97 -13.05
CA LEU A 29 9.55 3.02 -12.36
C LEU A 29 10.94 2.56 -11.93
N ASN A 30 11.13 1.33 -11.47
CA ASN A 30 12.44 0.82 -11.09
C ASN A 30 13.38 0.66 -12.28
N LYS A 31 12.86 0.35 -13.48
CA LYS A 31 13.66 0.36 -14.72
C LYS A 31 14.12 1.75 -15.12
N LYS A 32 13.27 2.75 -14.91
CA LYS A 32 13.56 4.14 -15.25
C LYS A 32 14.56 4.79 -14.28
N TYR A 33 14.56 4.38 -13.01
CA TYR A 33 15.39 4.93 -11.96
C TYR A 33 16.14 3.82 -11.19
N PRO A 34 17.20 3.24 -11.80
CA PRO A 34 17.86 2.07 -11.23
C PRO A 34 18.68 2.34 -9.95
N THR A 35 18.95 3.61 -9.65
CA THR A 35 19.71 4.03 -8.46
C THR A 35 18.82 4.24 -7.23
N PHE A 36 17.54 4.43 -7.44
CA PHE A 36 16.56 4.63 -6.39
C PHE A 36 15.30 3.84 -6.79
N TYR A 37 14.94 2.82 -6.06
CA TYR A 37 13.81 1.93 -6.37
C TYR A 37 12.45 2.66 -6.23
N LEU A 38 12.26 3.66 -7.11
CA LEU A 38 11.12 4.57 -7.06
C LEU A 38 9.78 3.85 -7.16
N GLY A 39 9.70 2.76 -7.89
CA GLY A 39 8.47 1.99 -8.05
C GLY A 39 7.99 1.38 -6.74
N THR A 40 8.88 0.71 -6.01
CA THR A 40 8.57 0.16 -4.69
C THR A 40 8.26 1.26 -3.68
N TYR A 41 9.01 2.35 -3.73
CA TYR A 41 8.79 3.54 -2.90
C TYR A 41 7.38 4.11 -3.06
N VAL A 42 6.96 4.34 -4.31
CA VAL A 42 5.63 4.86 -4.66
C VAL A 42 4.51 3.88 -4.27
N CYS A 43 4.71 2.59 -4.47
CA CYS A 43 3.73 1.58 -4.08
C CYS A 43 3.52 1.56 -2.56
N ASN A 44 4.59 1.59 -1.78
CA ASN A 44 4.48 1.57 -0.32
C ASN A 44 3.85 2.87 0.21
N LEU A 45 4.30 4.02 -0.29
CA LEU A 45 3.73 5.31 0.10
C LEU A 45 2.26 5.44 -0.31
N GLY A 46 1.94 5.14 -1.56
CA GLY A 46 0.58 5.23 -2.10
C GLY A 46 -0.38 4.28 -1.42
N GLY A 47 0.04 3.04 -1.14
CA GLY A 47 -0.77 2.07 -0.40
C GLY A 47 -1.03 2.49 1.05
N SER A 48 -0.04 3.08 1.72
CA SER A 48 -0.21 3.61 3.10
C SER A 48 -1.21 4.77 3.13
N VAL A 49 -1.09 5.72 2.21
CA VAL A 49 -2.02 6.86 2.10
C VAL A 49 -3.43 6.40 1.77
N LEU A 50 -3.59 5.50 0.80
CA LEU A 50 -4.89 4.95 0.43
C LEU A 50 -5.55 4.21 1.61
N SER A 51 -4.78 3.44 2.36
CA SER A 51 -5.25 2.74 3.56
C SER A 51 -5.71 3.74 4.65
N ALA A 52 -4.96 4.81 4.88
CA ALA A 52 -5.31 5.84 5.84
C ALA A 52 -6.61 6.57 5.45
N ILE A 53 -6.75 6.97 4.18
CA ILE A 53 -7.97 7.61 3.67
C ILE A 53 -9.18 6.67 3.81
N ALA A 54 -9.06 5.42 3.38
CA ALA A 54 -10.14 4.45 3.49
C ALA A 54 -10.53 4.20 4.96
N TYR A 55 -9.56 4.18 5.87
CA TYR A 55 -9.81 4.05 7.30
C TYR A 55 -10.57 5.24 7.88
N VAL A 56 -10.19 6.47 7.55
CA VAL A 56 -10.89 7.69 8.00
C VAL A 56 -12.34 7.70 7.50
N ILE A 57 -12.55 7.37 6.22
CA ILE A 57 -13.90 7.25 5.66
C ILE A 57 -14.71 6.17 6.41
N GLN A 58 -14.11 5.02 6.67
CA GLN A 58 -14.76 3.93 7.40
C GLN A 58 -15.16 4.35 8.82
N GLN A 59 -14.34 5.13 9.51
CA GLN A 59 -14.66 5.64 10.85
C GLN A 59 -15.78 6.69 10.81
N ALA A 60 -15.75 7.59 9.83
CA ALA A 60 -16.79 8.63 9.70
C ALA A 60 -18.19 8.06 9.44
N TRP A 61 -18.27 6.91 8.75
CA TRP A 61 -19.55 6.26 8.41
C TRP A 61 -19.95 5.11 9.34
N ARG A 62 -19.21 4.90 10.42
CA ARG A 62 -19.38 3.76 11.32
C ARG A 62 -20.75 3.74 12.05
N GLU A 63 -21.32 4.90 12.28
CA GLU A 63 -22.58 5.02 13.04
C GLU A 63 -23.83 4.79 12.19
N GLU A 64 -23.74 4.94 10.87
CA GLU A 64 -24.93 4.91 10.00
C GLU A 64 -25.38 3.50 9.61
N GLU A 65 -24.43 2.59 9.26
CA GLU A 65 -24.78 1.19 8.92
C GLU A 65 -23.55 0.26 9.01
N PRO A 66 -23.32 -0.43 10.16
CA PRO A 66 -22.07 -1.19 10.37
C PRO A 66 -21.88 -2.42 9.47
N PHE A 67 -22.93 -2.89 8.79
CA PHE A 67 -22.88 -4.08 7.91
C PHE A 67 -23.18 -3.77 6.44
N SER A 68 -23.01 -2.53 6.01
CA SER A 68 -23.24 -2.17 4.61
C SER A 68 -22.19 -2.74 3.67
N SER A 69 -22.57 -2.97 2.40
CA SER A 69 -21.63 -3.38 1.34
C SER A 69 -20.48 -2.37 1.17
N PHE A 70 -20.71 -1.11 1.55
CA PHE A 70 -19.70 -0.07 1.51
C PHE A 70 -18.61 -0.27 2.59
N HIS A 71 -18.98 -0.66 3.82
CA HIS A 71 -18.01 -1.03 4.86
C HIS A 71 -17.17 -2.24 4.44
N ALA A 72 -17.79 -3.25 3.84
CA ALA A 72 -17.09 -4.41 3.32
C ALA A 72 -16.09 -4.03 2.22
N LEU A 73 -16.47 -3.10 1.32
CA LEU A 73 -15.60 -2.58 0.28
C LEU A 73 -14.40 -1.81 0.87
N LEU A 74 -14.63 -0.90 1.82
CA LEU A 74 -13.55 -0.15 2.47
C LEU A 74 -12.58 -1.07 3.22
N SER A 75 -13.10 -2.06 3.95
CA SER A 75 -12.28 -3.07 4.61
C SER A 75 -11.43 -3.86 3.61
N ALA A 76 -11.98 -4.20 2.45
CA ALA A 76 -11.27 -4.88 1.39
C ALA A 76 -10.23 -3.99 0.69
N VAL A 77 -10.44 -2.68 0.62
CA VAL A 77 -9.43 -1.72 0.15
C VAL A 77 -8.25 -1.68 1.13
N ILE A 78 -8.50 -1.62 2.43
CA ILE A 78 -7.45 -1.56 3.45
C ILE A 78 -6.67 -2.90 3.50
N SER A 79 -7.38 -4.01 3.74
CA SER A 79 -6.79 -5.33 4.01
C SER A 79 -6.41 -6.09 2.75
N GLY A 80 -7.04 -5.80 1.62
CA GLY A 80 -6.80 -6.45 0.34
C GLY A 80 -5.89 -5.61 -0.56
N PHE A 81 -6.46 -4.58 -1.18
CA PHE A 81 -5.75 -3.78 -2.18
C PHE A 81 -4.48 -3.14 -1.62
N SER A 82 -4.59 -2.35 -0.54
CA SER A 82 -3.44 -1.62 0.02
C SER A 82 -2.37 -2.57 0.53
N ALA A 83 -2.76 -3.67 1.19
CA ALA A 83 -1.82 -4.67 1.69
C ALA A 83 -1.08 -5.39 0.55
N ALA A 84 -1.75 -5.69 -0.56
CA ALA A 84 -1.14 -6.31 -1.73
C ALA A 84 -0.34 -5.33 -2.59
N PHE A 85 -0.75 -4.06 -2.62
CA PHE A 85 -0.06 -3.01 -3.35
C PHE A 85 1.25 -2.58 -2.66
N THR A 86 1.30 -2.58 -1.33
CA THR A 86 2.54 -2.41 -0.55
C THR A 86 3.36 -3.70 -0.52
N THR A 87 4.65 -3.60 -0.26
CA THR A 87 5.52 -4.78 -0.15
C THR A 87 6.70 -4.55 0.79
N MET A 88 6.79 -5.38 1.81
CA MET A 88 7.91 -5.36 2.75
C MET A 88 9.08 -6.22 2.25
N SER A 89 8.81 -7.35 1.62
CA SER A 89 9.85 -8.27 1.14
C SER A 89 10.74 -7.66 0.03
N THR A 90 10.11 -6.99 -0.94
CA THR A 90 10.83 -6.28 -2.00
C THR A 90 11.61 -5.09 -1.43
N TYR A 91 10.97 -4.30 -0.56
CA TYR A 91 11.61 -3.19 0.14
C TYR A 91 12.86 -3.63 0.92
N ALA A 92 12.78 -4.74 1.67
CA ALA A 92 13.92 -5.27 2.41
C ALA A 92 15.09 -5.68 1.49
N LYS A 93 14.81 -6.36 0.38
CA LYS A 93 15.84 -6.73 -0.61
C LYS A 93 16.52 -5.51 -1.23
N GLU A 94 15.73 -4.51 -1.62
CA GLU A 94 16.22 -3.27 -2.21
C GLU A 94 17.05 -2.46 -1.21
N THR A 95 16.63 -2.43 0.06
CA THR A 95 17.36 -1.77 1.15
C THR A 95 18.74 -2.40 1.36
N VAL A 96 18.82 -3.72 1.44
CA VAL A 96 20.11 -4.45 1.55
C VAL A 96 21.00 -4.17 0.34
N HIS A 97 20.44 -4.22 -0.86
CA HIS A 97 21.19 -3.97 -2.08
C HIS A 97 21.74 -2.52 -2.17
N LEU A 98 20.95 -1.52 -1.71
CA LEU A 98 21.41 -0.15 -1.61
C LEU A 98 22.51 0.02 -0.55
N GLN A 99 22.41 -0.68 0.57
CA GLN A 99 23.46 -0.67 1.61
C GLN A 99 24.83 -1.12 1.07
N GLU A 100 24.83 -2.14 0.23
CA GLU A 100 26.06 -2.65 -0.39
C GLU A 100 26.63 -1.72 -1.45
N LYS A 101 25.78 -1.05 -2.23
CA LYS A 101 26.18 -0.18 -3.34
C LYS A 101 26.44 1.26 -2.98
N ASN A 102 25.57 1.86 -2.17
CA ASN A 102 25.62 3.28 -1.84
C ASN A 102 24.90 3.56 -0.52
N TYR A 103 25.67 3.69 0.54
CA TYR A 103 25.16 3.91 1.89
C TYR A 103 24.28 5.18 2.01
N SER A 104 24.61 6.24 1.26
CA SER A 104 23.81 7.47 1.28
C SER A 104 22.39 7.26 0.72
N TRP A 105 22.27 6.54 -0.39
CA TRP A 105 20.98 6.16 -0.96
C TRP A 105 20.22 5.17 -0.07
N PHE A 106 20.93 4.25 0.59
CA PHE A 106 20.35 3.36 1.59
C PHE A 106 19.64 4.14 2.71
N VAL A 107 20.33 5.08 3.34
CA VAL A 107 19.77 5.88 4.44
C VAL A 107 18.58 6.71 3.95
N THR A 108 18.73 7.41 2.81
CA THR A 108 17.67 8.24 2.25
C THR A 108 16.44 7.42 1.89
N TYR A 109 16.59 6.32 1.20
CA TYR A 109 15.49 5.44 0.79
C TYR A 109 14.74 4.86 1.99
N SER A 110 15.49 4.29 2.95
CA SER A 110 14.91 3.59 4.09
C SER A 110 14.15 4.54 5.01
N TRP A 111 14.79 5.62 5.43
CA TRP A 111 14.19 6.55 6.38
C TRP A 111 13.10 7.43 5.76
N SER A 112 13.29 7.92 4.54
CA SER A 112 12.28 8.76 3.89
C SER A 112 10.98 7.99 3.62
N SER A 113 11.07 6.72 3.19
CA SER A 113 9.88 5.88 2.96
C SER A 113 9.03 5.75 4.22
N VAL A 114 9.65 5.44 5.35
CA VAL A 114 8.94 5.26 6.62
C VAL A 114 8.44 6.60 7.17
N LEU A 115 9.30 7.62 7.24
CA LEU A 115 8.96 8.92 7.83
C LEU A 115 7.87 9.64 7.05
N ILE A 116 7.95 9.66 5.71
CA ILE A 116 6.94 10.32 4.88
C ILE A 116 5.60 9.59 4.98
N SER A 117 5.60 8.25 4.93
CA SER A 117 4.37 7.48 5.13
C SER A 117 3.74 7.77 6.49
N PHE A 118 4.54 7.80 7.54
CA PHE A 118 4.08 8.08 8.91
C PHE A 118 3.48 9.49 9.03
N VAL A 119 4.20 10.52 8.53
CA VAL A 119 3.71 11.90 8.56
C VAL A 119 2.42 12.06 7.78
N LEU A 120 2.32 11.49 6.58
CA LEU A 120 1.10 11.55 5.78
C LEU A 120 -0.08 10.86 6.46
N CYS A 121 0.14 9.71 7.09
CA CYS A 121 -0.92 9.01 7.83
C CYS A 121 -1.37 9.77 9.09
N ILE A 122 -0.53 10.61 9.69
CA ILE A 122 -0.94 11.49 10.81
C ILE A 122 -1.76 12.69 10.32
N ILE A 123 -1.41 13.25 9.16
CA ILE A 123 -2.08 14.44 8.61
C ILE A 123 -3.48 14.10 8.07
N ILE A 124 -3.68 12.88 7.55
CA ILE A 124 -4.96 12.39 7.05
C ILE A 124 -5.91 12.07 8.20
#